data_a532f164c05e5023733926048298c56d
#
_entry.id   a532f164c05e5023733926048298c56d
#
_cell.length_a   1.000
_cell.length_b   1.000
_cell.length_c   1.000
_cell.angle_alpha   90.00
_cell.angle_beta   90.00
_cell.angle_gamma   90.00
#
_symmetry.space_group_name_H-M   'P 1'
#
loop_
_entity.id
_entity.type
_entity.pdbx_description
1 polymer ?
#
loop_
_entity_poly.entity_id
_entity_poly.type
_entity_poly.pdbx_seq_one_letter_code
_entity_poly.pdbx_strand_id
1 'polypeptide(L)'
;MNAYDYTVITTDKKRIQGSLWADSKEEVRTKLKLEGYVICSISQSSTKSVSWSHKEVSTTAYQLGLLLQSGISLRRSLELLTEGSKTMLYRSLYEGIQRGQSLSEVLRQKGFPPIALALLESGEMSGNVGESLQYIASYYERERKYRQKILSAISYPLFLLVLMNVFFLVTILFIIPSFTRVFATMHIELPWMTKGLFVLGTSLREHPLIYVGIHAVVIGLLIYAFKQSAIRYRFDRRLWQLAQHNTFLTSLYYTNILHIWALLLDSG
;
A
#
# COMPACT_ATOMS: atom_id res chain seq x y z
N MET A 1 -18.07 15.12 -12.97
CA MET A 1 -16.93 16.04 -13.12
C MET A 1 -15.63 15.26 -13.12
N ASN A 2 -14.81 15.40 -14.16
CA ASN A 2 -13.50 14.75 -14.31
C ASN A 2 -12.39 15.79 -14.19
N ALA A 3 -11.25 15.41 -13.63
CA ALA A 3 -10.07 16.29 -13.61
C ALA A 3 -9.34 16.20 -14.95
N TYR A 4 -8.92 17.32 -15.48
CA TYR A 4 -8.13 17.42 -16.71
C TYR A 4 -6.84 18.19 -16.41
N ASP A 5 -5.71 17.56 -16.72
CA ASP A 5 -4.41 18.21 -16.66
C ASP A 5 -4.16 18.95 -17.98
N TYR A 6 -3.78 20.22 -17.87
CA TYR A 6 -3.49 21.03 -19.03
C TYR A 6 -2.09 21.62 -18.98
N THR A 7 -1.53 21.81 -20.14
CA THR A 7 -0.31 22.59 -20.33
C THR A 7 -0.63 23.71 -21.31
N VAL A 8 -0.41 24.94 -20.86
CA VAL A 8 -0.69 26.14 -21.64
C VAL A 8 0.54 27.05 -21.71
N ILE A 9 0.58 27.90 -22.72
CA ILE A 9 1.57 28.98 -22.85
C ILE A 9 0.85 30.29 -22.65
N THR A 10 1.35 31.10 -21.72
CA THR A 10 0.89 32.46 -21.48
C THR A 10 1.41 33.38 -22.58
N THR A 11 0.77 34.56 -22.77
CA THR A 11 1.22 35.62 -23.66
C THR A 11 2.70 35.98 -23.49
N ASP A 12 3.25 35.82 -22.29
CA ASP A 12 4.67 36.01 -21.96
C ASP A 12 5.57 34.82 -22.33
N LYS A 13 5.09 33.89 -23.16
CA LYS A 13 5.81 32.65 -23.55
C LYS A 13 6.23 31.73 -22.41
N LYS A 14 5.66 31.89 -21.21
CA LYS A 14 5.89 30.98 -20.08
C LYS A 14 4.96 29.77 -20.17
N ARG A 15 5.53 28.58 -20.00
CA ARG A 15 4.77 27.34 -19.97
C ARG A 15 4.22 27.11 -18.56
N ILE A 16 2.89 27.04 -18.44
CA ILE A 16 2.19 26.80 -17.19
C ILE A 16 1.51 25.44 -17.29
N GLN A 17 1.62 24.64 -16.24
CA GLN A 17 0.90 23.38 -16.08
C GLN A 17 -0.09 23.52 -14.92
N GLY A 18 -1.31 23.02 -15.12
CA GLY A 18 -2.34 23.06 -14.09
C GLY A 18 -3.34 21.93 -14.29
N SER A 19 -4.27 21.79 -13.36
CA SER A 19 -5.39 20.87 -13.46
C SER A 19 -6.71 21.62 -13.26
N LEU A 20 -7.73 21.27 -14.04
CA LEU A 20 -9.04 21.91 -14.02
C LEU A 20 -10.14 20.82 -14.02
N TRP A 21 -11.17 21.01 -13.18
CA TRP A 21 -12.32 20.14 -13.12
C TRP A 21 -13.37 20.59 -14.11
N ALA A 22 -13.83 19.66 -14.96
CA ALA A 22 -14.87 19.92 -15.94
C ALA A 22 -15.61 18.61 -16.28
N ASP A 23 -16.79 18.75 -16.89
CA ASP A 23 -17.57 17.57 -17.32
C ASP A 23 -17.04 17.01 -18.64
N SER A 24 -16.40 17.86 -19.46
CA SER A 24 -15.81 17.44 -20.73
C SER A 24 -14.49 18.14 -21.04
N LYS A 25 -13.68 17.52 -21.92
CA LYS A 25 -12.43 18.08 -22.42
C LYS A 25 -12.65 19.39 -23.20
N GLU A 26 -13.82 19.51 -23.83
CA GLU A 26 -14.21 20.71 -24.58
C GLU A 26 -14.50 21.91 -23.67
N GLU A 27 -15.09 21.66 -22.52
CA GLU A 27 -15.35 22.70 -21.50
C GLU A 27 -14.02 23.26 -20.96
N VAL A 28 -13.03 22.42 -20.68
CA VAL A 28 -11.68 22.87 -20.30
C VAL A 28 -11.06 23.73 -21.37
N ARG A 29 -11.19 23.28 -22.63
CA ARG A 29 -10.66 24.00 -23.79
C ARG A 29 -11.28 25.38 -23.94
N THR A 30 -12.56 25.49 -23.74
CA THR A 30 -13.30 26.76 -23.83
C THR A 30 -12.89 27.72 -22.70
N LYS A 31 -12.82 27.23 -21.45
CA LYS A 31 -12.38 28.04 -20.31
C LYS A 31 -10.96 28.59 -20.48
N LEU A 32 -10.01 27.72 -20.90
CA LEU A 32 -8.61 28.15 -21.10
C LEU A 32 -8.45 29.12 -22.26
N LYS A 33 -9.27 28.99 -23.34
CA LYS A 33 -9.27 29.97 -24.44
C LYS A 33 -9.83 31.31 -24.04
N LEU A 34 -10.90 31.35 -23.20
CA LEU A 34 -11.46 32.59 -22.67
C LEU A 34 -10.47 33.36 -21.80
N GLU A 35 -9.58 32.65 -21.12
CA GLU A 35 -8.51 33.23 -20.31
C GLU A 35 -7.28 33.66 -21.14
N GLY A 36 -7.32 33.51 -22.47
CA GLY A 36 -6.28 33.96 -23.39
C GLY A 36 -5.04 33.04 -23.46
N TYR A 37 -5.14 31.81 -22.97
CA TYR A 37 -4.02 30.86 -22.99
C TYR A 37 -3.93 30.09 -24.32
N VAL A 38 -2.70 29.86 -24.79
CA VAL A 38 -2.42 28.96 -25.89
C VAL A 38 -2.26 27.53 -25.36
N ILE A 39 -3.16 26.65 -25.77
CA ILE A 39 -3.24 25.28 -25.27
C ILE A 39 -2.23 24.38 -25.99
N CYS A 40 -1.30 23.79 -25.24
CA CYS A 40 -0.33 22.82 -25.77
C CYS A 40 -0.87 21.37 -25.66
N SER A 41 -1.42 21.01 -24.51
CA SER A 41 -2.01 19.68 -24.31
C SER A 41 -3.10 19.74 -23.25
N ILE A 42 -4.15 18.93 -23.45
CA ILE A 42 -5.17 18.63 -22.44
C ILE A 42 -5.28 17.11 -22.42
N SER A 43 -4.96 16.50 -21.30
CA SER A 43 -5.17 15.09 -21.03
C SER A 43 -6.18 14.95 -19.88
N GLN A 44 -7.06 13.97 -20.00
CA GLN A 44 -7.85 13.61 -18.83
C GLN A 44 -6.85 13.20 -17.76
N SER A 45 -6.86 13.91 -16.64
CA SER A 45 -6.05 13.52 -15.51
C SER A 45 -6.51 12.11 -15.15
N SER A 46 -5.69 11.11 -15.47
CA SER A 46 -5.81 9.90 -14.70
C SER A 46 -5.49 10.39 -13.28
N THR A 47 -6.53 10.60 -12.49
CA THR A 47 -6.38 10.66 -11.04
C THR A 47 -5.67 9.36 -10.67
N LYS A 48 -4.34 9.34 -10.76
CA LYS A 48 -3.57 8.47 -9.92
C LYS A 48 -4.02 8.90 -8.53
N SER A 49 -4.99 8.18 -8.00
CA SER A 49 -5.33 8.26 -6.59
C SER A 49 -3.97 8.24 -5.91
N VAL A 50 -3.59 9.35 -5.29
CA VAL A 50 -2.34 9.42 -4.55
C VAL A 50 -2.48 8.28 -3.55
N SER A 51 -1.76 7.20 -3.79
CA SER A 51 -1.85 6.02 -2.92
C SER A 51 -1.16 6.43 -1.63
N TRP A 52 -1.96 6.86 -0.67
CA TRP A 52 -1.47 7.23 0.65
C TRP A 52 -0.90 6.01 1.34
N SER A 53 0.38 6.02 1.60
CA SER A 53 1.00 5.02 2.48
C SER A 53 0.57 5.26 3.93
N HIS A 54 0.53 4.21 4.73
CA HIS A 54 0.20 4.33 6.17
C HIS A 54 1.10 5.35 6.88
N LYS A 55 2.38 5.43 6.47
CA LYS A 55 3.34 6.41 6.98
C LYS A 55 2.92 7.84 6.61
N GLU A 56 2.47 8.07 5.40
CA GLU A 56 2.07 9.41 4.95
C GLU A 56 0.81 9.89 5.63
N VAL A 57 -0.19 9.00 5.79
CA VAL A 57 -1.41 9.30 6.54
C VAL A 57 -1.06 9.65 7.99
N SER A 58 -0.32 8.78 8.66
CA SER A 58 0.10 8.99 10.05
C SER A 58 0.89 10.29 10.23
N THR A 59 1.88 10.55 9.38
CA THR A 59 2.72 11.76 9.51
C THR A 59 1.92 13.04 9.26
N THR A 60 1.07 13.05 8.22
CA THR A 60 0.26 14.24 7.90
C THR A 60 -0.75 14.52 9.00
N ALA A 61 -1.46 13.49 9.47
CA ALA A 61 -2.41 13.62 10.57
C ALA A 61 -1.72 14.06 11.88
N TYR A 62 -0.55 13.48 12.19
CA TYR A 62 0.22 13.85 13.38
C TYR A 62 0.64 15.32 13.38
N GLN A 63 1.24 15.78 12.27
CA GLN A 63 1.73 17.15 12.16
C GLN A 63 0.60 18.18 12.28
N LEU A 64 -0.51 17.97 11.57
CA LEU A 64 -1.68 18.84 11.66
C LEU A 64 -2.32 18.77 13.04
N GLY A 65 -2.54 17.56 13.57
CA GLY A 65 -3.15 17.38 14.88
C GLY A 65 -2.36 18.01 16.01
N LEU A 66 -1.02 17.92 15.98
CA LEU A 66 -0.15 18.53 16.97
C LEU A 66 -0.29 20.08 16.97
N LEU A 67 -0.27 20.70 15.79
CA LEU A 67 -0.41 22.14 15.66
C LEU A 67 -1.78 22.64 16.10
N LEU A 68 -2.86 21.92 15.76
CA LEU A 68 -4.21 22.25 16.17
C LEU A 68 -4.41 22.11 17.69
N GLN A 69 -3.87 21.05 18.31
CA GLN A 69 -3.91 20.88 19.77
C GLN A 69 -3.11 21.95 20.52
N SER A 70 -2.07 22.49 19.88
CA SER A 70 -1.32 23.63 20.41
C SER A 70 -2.07 24.98 20.26
N GLY A 71 -3.34 24.95 19.81
CA GLY A 71 -4.17 26.16 19.64
C GLY A 71 -3.90 26.94 18.35
N ILE A 72 -3.06 26.42 17.45
CA ILE A 72 -2.78 27.07 16.17
C ILE A 72 -3.95 26.78 15.21
N SER A 73 -4.47 27.81 14.55
CA SER A 73 -5.57 27.65 13.60
C SER A 73 -5.17 26.74 12.40
N LEU A 74 -6.13 26.02 11.84
CA LEU A 74 -5.91 25.12 10.70
C LEU A 74 -5.20 25.81 9.53
N ARG A 75 -5.62 27.03 9.20
CA ARG A 75 -5.01 27.84 8.16
C ARG A 75 -3.53 28.11 8.43
N ARG A 76 -3.19 28.51 9.65
CA ARG A 76 -1.81 28.81 10.03
C ARG A 76 -0.96 27.55 10.12
N SER A 77 -1.54 26.44 10.57
CA SER A 77 -0.88 25.13 10.59
C SER A 77 -0.48 24.67 9.18
N LEU A 78 -1.39 24.81 8.22
CA LEU A 78 -1.10 24.46 6.82
C LEU A 78 -0.03 25.37 6.20
N GLU A 79 -0.07 26.67 6.49
CA GLU A 79 0.94 27.62 6.05
C GLU A 79 2.33 27.25 6.55
N LEU A 80 2.48 26.96 7.84
CA LEU A 80 3.75 26.50 8.44
C LEU A 80 4.27 25.21 7.81
N LEU A 81 3.38 24.29 7.49
CA LEU A 81 3.75 23.02 6.88
C LEU A 81 4.11 23.14 5.38
N THR A 82 3.76 24.23 4.71
CA THR A 82 4.18 24.47 3.32
C THR A 82 5.68 24.71 3.17
N GLU A 83 6.38 25.10 4.23
CA GLU A 83 7.84 25.28 4.21
C GLU A 83 8.63 23.96 4.28
N GLY A 84 7.93 22.83 4.50
CA GLY A 84 8.53 21.50 4.68
C GLY A 84 8.64 20.67 3.40
N SER A 85 8.98 19.39 3.57
CA SER A 85 9.25 18.43 2.47
C SER A 85 8.03 18.08 1.60
N LYS A 86 6.80 18.32 2.06
CA LYS A 86 5.54 18.05 1.34
C LYS A 86 4.82 19.33 0.89
N THR A 87 5.56 20.31 0.51
CA THR A 87 5.08 21.65 0.12
C THR A 87 3.87 21.61 -0.82
N MET A 88 3.91 20.79 -1.86
CA MET A 88 2.82 20.69 -2.85
C MET A 88 1.50 20.21 -2.23
N LEU A 89 1.54 19.22 -1.34
CA LEU A 89 0.36 18.69 -0.65
C LEU A 89 -0.25 19.76 0.25
N TYR A 90 0.54 20.28 1.19
CA TYR A 90 0.06 21.26 2.16
C TYR A 90 -0.41 22.56 1.49
N ARG A 91 0.26 23.00 0.43
CA ARG A 91 -0.19 24.14 -0.38
C ARG A 91 -1.57 23.89 -0.98
N SER A 92 -1.80 22.72 -1.56
CA SER A 92 -3.12 22.40 -2.13
C SER A 92 -4.21 22.29 -1.06
N LEU A 93 -3.89 21.81 0.15
CA LEU A 93 -4.81 21.82 1.28
C LEU A 93 -5.11 23.26 1.73
N TYR A 94 -4.09 24.10 1.85
CA TYR A 94 -4.23 25.52 2.20
C TYR A 94 -5.14 26.27 1.22
N GLU A 95 -4.94 26.09 -0.08
CA GLU A 95 -5.78 26.71 -1.12
C GLU A 95 -7.24 26.22 -1.05
N GLY A 96 -7.49 24.97 -0.72
CA GLY A 96 -8.84 24.43 -0.51
C GLY A 96 -9.54 25.07 0.69
N ILE A 97 -8.84 25.15 1.82
CA ILE A 97 -9.36 25.79 3.05
C ILE A 97 -9.62 27.28 2.83
N GLN A 98 -8.78 27.98 2.06
CA GLN A 98 -9.02 29.37 1.71
C GLN A 98 -10.29 29.57 0.88
N ARG A 99 -10.69 28.58 0.08
CA ARG A 99 -11.94 28.58 -0.68
C ARG A 99 -13.18 28.20 0.15
N GLY A 100 -13.01 28.00 1.45
CA GLY A 100 -14.09 27.63 2.36
C GLY A 100 -14.46 26.15 2.37
N GLN A 101 -13.64 25.27 1.76
CA GLN A 101 -13.85 23.84 1.82
C GLN A 101 -13.42 23.28 3.18
N SER A 102 -14.08 22.21 3.66
CA SER A 102 -13.63 21.50 4.87
C SER A 102 -12.33 20.74 4.62
N LEU A 103 -11.58 20.43 5.66
CA LEU A 103 -10.34 19.64 5.55
C LEU A 103 -10.62 18.25 5.01
N SER A 104 -11.72 17.62 5.44
CA SER A 104 -12.17 16.31 4.96
C SER A 104 -12.50 16.32 3.47
N GLU A 105 -13.17 17.37 2.96
CA GLU A 105 -13.47 17.52 1.54
C GLU A 105 -12.19 17.61 0.69
N VAL A 106 -11.24 18.43 1.09
CA VAL A 106 -9.98 18.60 0.35
C VAL A 106 -9.15 17.30 0.38
N LEU A 107 -9.08 16.64 1.53
CA LEU A 107 -8.38 15.37 1.66
C LEU A 107 -9.06 14.24 0.87
N ARG A 108 -10.40 14.23 0.79
CA ARG A 108 -11.17 13.29 -0.05
C ARG A 108 -10.81 13.43 -1.52
N GLN A 109 -10.68 14.65 -2.03
CA GLN A 109 -10.24 14.92 -3.41
C GLN A 109 -8.80 14.42 -3.67
N LYS A 110 -7.98 14.29 -2.62
CA LYS A 110 -6.61 13.77 -2.69
C LYS A 110 -6.53 12.25 -2.49
N GLY A 111 -7.67 11.57 -2.36
CA GLY A 111 -7.72 10.10 -2.17
C GLY A 111 -7.30 9.65 -0.78
N PHE A 112 -7.50 10.46 0.24
CA PHE A 112 -7.24 10.08 1.63
C PHE A 112 -8.08 8.87 2.02
N PRO A 113 -7.58 7.96 2.90
CA PRO A 113 -8.28 6.72 3.20
C PRO A 113 -9.67 6.93 3.79
N PRO A 114 -10.68 6.12 3.39
CA PRO A 114 -12.09 6.32 3.83
C PRO A 114 -12.28 6.32 5.34
N ILE A 115 -11.58 5.43 6.06
CA ILE A 115 -11.66 5.35 7.54
C ILE A 115 -11.14 6.65 8.17
N ALA A 116 -10.01 7.17 7.67
CA ALA A 116 -9.46 8.42 8.16
C ALA A 116 -10.37 9.61 7.84
N LEU A 117 -11.02 9.62 6.68
CA LEU A 117 -12.00 10.64 6.32
C LEU A 117 -13.22 10.63 7.26
N ALA A 118 -13.79 9.45 7.53
CA ALA A 118 -14.94 9.34 8.42
C ALA A 118 -14.64 9.84 9.85
N LEU A 119 -13.45 9.52 10.37
CA LEU A 119 -12.99 10.01 11.67
C LEU A 119 -12.77 11.52 11.66
N LEU A 120 -12.22 12.06 10.58
CA LEU A 120 -11.99 13.49 10.44
C LEU A 120 -13.31 14.27 10.33
N GLU A 121 -14.29 13.77 9.58
CA GLU A 121 -15.62 14.34 9.45
C GLU A 121 -16.34 14.42 10.81
N SER A 122 -16.27 13.32 11.58
CA SER A 122 -16.79 13.32 12.96
C SER A 122 -16.12 14.40 13.82
N GLY A 123 -14.79 14.55 13.69
CA GLY A 123 -14.04 15.60 14.40
C GLY A 123 -14.37 17.03 13.94
N GLU A 124 -14.67 17.23 12.66
CA GLU A 124 -15.13 18.52 12.13
C GLU A 124 -16.52 18.87 12.67
N MET A 125 -17.43 17.89 12.73
CA MET A 125 -18.79 18.10 13.26
C MET A 125 -18.80 18.40 14.75
N SER A 126 -17.93 17.74 15.53
CA SER A 126 -17.81 17.95 16.99
C SER A 126 -16.92 19.12 17.38
N GLY A 127 -16.20 19.75 16.40
CA GLY A 127 -15.22 20.80 16.67
C GLY A 127 -13.87 20.31 17.18
N ASN A 128 -13.64 18.99 17.30
CA ASN A 128 -12.45 18.36 17.85
C ASN A 128 -11.48 17.81 16.78
N VAL A 129 -11.25 18.61 15.73
CA VAL A 129 -10.42 18.22 14.58
C VAL A 129 -9.00 17.81 15.00
N GLY A 130 -8.40 18.51 15.96
CA GLY A 130 -7.05 18.22 16.45
C GLY A 130 -6.94 16.84 17.08
N GLU A 131 -7.91 16.44 17.91
CA GLU A 131 -7.97 15.15 18.57
C GLU A 131 -8.22 14.01 17.56
N SER A 132 -9.17 14.21 16.65
CA SER A 132 -9.44 13.24 15.57
C SER A 132 -8.22 12.99 14.70
N LEU A 133 -7.46 14.02 14.35
CA LEU A 133 -6.20 13.87 13.61
C LEU A 133 -5.13 13.10 14.40
N GLN A 134 -4.98 13.35 15.70
CA GLN A 134 -4.07 12.59 16.56
C GLN A 134 -4.47 11.11 16.64
N TYR A 135 -5.77 10.85 16.71
CA TYR A 135 -6.26 9.49 16.68
C TYR A 135 -5.96 8.79 15.35
N ILE A 136 -6.25 9.44 14.22
CA ILE A 136 -5.90 8.94 12.88
C ILE A 136 -4.40 8.64 12.81
N ALA A 137 -3.56 9.55 13.30
CA ALA A 137 -2.11 9.39 13.33
C ALA A 137 -1.69 8.14 14.10
N SER A 138 -2.22 7.96 15.31
CA SER A 138 -1.92 6.82 16.18
C SER A 138 -2.42 5.49 15.60
N TYR A 139 -3.60 5.49 14.97
CA TYR A 139 -4.18 4.33 14.31
C TYR A 139 -3.29 3.84 13.16
N TYR A 140 -2.94 4.72 12.22
CA TYR A 140 -2.10 4.36 11.07
C TYR A 140 -0.66 4.05 11.46
N GLU A 141 -0.13 4.64 12.53
CA GLU A 141 1.19 4.28 13.07
C GLU A 141 1.18 2.87 13.68
N ARG A 142 0.13 2.51 14.41
CA ARG A 142 -0.05 1.13 14.93
C ARG A 142 -0.15 0.13 13.77
N GLU A 143 -0.98 0.42 12.77
CA GLU A 143 -1.15 -0.43 11.59
C GLU A 143 0.19 -0.65 10.85
N ARG A 144 0.99 0.42 10.71
CA ARG A 144 2.34 0.36 10.16
C ARG A 144 3.27 -0.55 10.98
N LYS A 145 3.26 -0.39 12.30
CA LYS A 145 4.07 -1.22 13.22
C LYS A 145 3.66 -2.69 13.16
N TYR A 146 2.37 -2.99 13.08
CA TYR A 146 1.89 -4.36 12.91
C TYR A 146 2.38 -4.98 11.62
N ARG A 147 2.28 -4.27 10.50
CA ARG A 147 2.82 -4.75 9.21
C ARG A 147 4.32 -5.01 9.26
N GLN A 148 5.08 -4.13 9.90
CA GLN A 148 6.52 -4.33 10.08
C GLN A 148 6.84 -5.56 10.91
N LYS A 149 6.10 -5.78 12.02
CA LYS A 149 6.27 -6.99 12.86
C LYS A 149 5.97 -8.28 12.07
N ILE A 150 4.90 -8.28 11.26
CA ILE A 150 4.54 -9.43 10.41
C ILE A 150 5.67 -9.70 9.39
N LEU A 151 6.16 -8.67 8.70
CA LEU A 151 7.24 -8.81 7.74
C LEU A 151 8.53 -9.33 8.38
N SER A 152 8.89 -8.82 9.57
CA SER A 152 10.03 -9.31 10.33
C SER A 152 9.86 -10.77 10.77
N ALA A 153 8.65 -11.15 11.19
CA ALA A 153 8.37 -12.52 11.59
C ALA A 153 8.46 -13.51 10.42
N ILE A 154 8.07 -13.09 9.21
CA ILE A 154 8.14 -13.92 7.99
C ILE A 154 9.58 -14.01 7.45
N SER A 155 10.44 -13.06 7.76
CA SER A 155 11.82 -12.99 7.24
C SER A 155 12.63 -14.23 7.60
N TYR A 156 12.54 -14.70 8.85
CA TYR A 156 13.28 -15.89 9.31
C TYR A 156 12.81 -17.20 8.63
N PRO A 157 11.52 -17.55 8.59
CA PRO A 157 11.05 -18.70 7.82
C PRO A 157 11.42 -18.64 6.34
N LEU A 158 11.35 -17.47 5.72
CA LEU A 158 11.73 -17.31 4.33
C LEU A 158 13.23 -17.57 4.11
N PHE A 159 14.08 -17.07 5.00
CA PHE A 159 15.52 -17.35 4.97
C PHE A 159 15.81 -18.84 5.09
N LEU A 160 15.14 -19.54 6.03
CA LEU A 160 15.29 -20.99 6.18
C LEU A 160 14.84 -21.75 4.96
N LEU A 161 13.73 -21.37 4.33
CA LEU A 161 13.26 -21.99 3.10
C LEU A 161 14.27 -21.84 1.95
N VAL A 162 14.85 -20.64 1.81
CA VAL A 162 15.90 -20.40 0.80
C VAL A 162 17.13 -21.24 1.10
N LEU A 163 17.59 -21.29 2.35
CA LEU A 163 18.74 -22.08 2.77
C LEU A 163 18.51 -23.58 2.53
N MET A 164 17.33 -24.08 2.89
CA MET A 164 16.94 -25.48 2.69
C MET A 164 16.87 -25.82 1.18
N ASN A 165 16.40 -24.91 0.35
CA ASN A 165 16.38 -25.08 -1.09
C ASN A 165 17.79 -25.17 -1.69
N VAL A 166 18.70 -24.29 -1.25
CA VAL A 166 20.12 -24.32 -1.65
C VAL A 166 20.77 -25.64 -1.21
N PHE A 167 20.56 -26.06 0.05
CA PHE A 167 21.06 -27.34 0.55
C PHE A 167 20.54 -28.53 -0.25
N PHE A 168 19.25 -28.53 -0.59
CA PHE A 168 18.64 -29.56 -1.42
C PHE A 168 19.27 -29.63 -2.82
N LEU A 169 19.53 -28.49 -3.44
CA LEU A 169 20.23 -28.41 -4.72
C LEU A 169 21.65 -28.98 -4.64
N VAL A 170 22.41 -28.56 -3.62
CA VAL A 170 23.78 -29.09 -3.41
C VAL A 170 23.75 -30.60 -3.21
N THR A 171 22.81 -31.11 -2.43
CA THR A 171 22.65 -32.53 -2.20
C THR A 171 22.38 -33.29 -3.51
N ILE A 172 21.43 -32.83 -4.31
CA ILE A 172 21.05 -33.48 -5.58
C ILE A 172 22.20 -33.39 -6.61
N LEU A 173 22.85 -32.25 -6.74
CA LEU A 173 23.83 -32.04 -7.80
C LEU A 173 25.21 -32.62 -7.49
N PHE A 174 25.60 -32.71 -6.22
CA PHE A 174 26.96 -33.12 -5.83
C PHE A 174 26.99 -34.39 -4.98
N ILE A 175 26.13 -34.50 -3.96
CA ILE A 175 26.20 -35.61 -3.00
C ILE A 175 25.64 -36.88 -3.63
N ILE A 176 24.43 -36.86 -4.17
CA ILE A 176 23.77 -38.02 -4.77
C ILE A 176 24.61 -38.67 -5.88
N PRO A 177 25.19 -37.93 -6.86
CA PRO A 177 26.04 -38.55 -7.90
C PRO A 177 27.28 -39.21 -7.34
N SER A 178 27.86 -38.68 -6.25
CA SER A 178 29.03 -39.30 -5.61
C SER A 178 28.69 -40.67 -5.01
N PHE A 179 27.57 -40.77 -4.33
CA PHE A 179 27.10 -42.07 -3.79
C PHE A 179 26.74 -43.05 -4.90
N THR A 180 26.16 -42.62 -6.00
CA THR A 180 25.78 -43.51 -7.12
C THR A 180 27.01 -44.20 -7.72
N ARG A 181 28.14 -43.51 -7.84
CA ARG A 181 29.38 -44.11 -8.33
C ARG A 181 29.86 -45.22 -7.38
N VAL A 182 29.75 -45.00 -6.08
CA VAL A 182 30.14 -46.03 -5.07
C VAL A 182 29.21 -47.25 -5.15
N PHE A 183 27.88 -47.04 -5.23
CA PHE A 183 26.92 -48.16 -5.36
C PHE A 183 27.11 -48.95 -6.68
N ALA A 184 27.43 -48.25 -7.77
CA ALA A 184 27.70 -48.87 -9.05
C ALA A 184 28.94 -49.78 -9.01
N THR A 185 30.00 -49.39 -8.28
CA THR A 185 31.22 -50.22 -8.11
C THR A 185 30.97 -51.41 -7.20
N MET A 186 30.03 -51.31 -6.26
CA MET A 186 29.69 -52.40 -5.34
C MET A 186 28.65 -53.38 -5.90
N HIS A 187 28.10 -53.16 -7.09
CA HIS A 187 27.03 -53.93 -7.72
C HIS A 187 25.78 -54.11 -6.84
N ILE A 188 25.49 -53.14 -5.99
CA ILE A 188 24.32 -53.11 -5.09
C ILE A 188 23.21 -52.31 -5.75
N GLU A 189 21.99 -52.89 -5.79
CA GLU A 189 20.82 -52.14 -6.28
C GLU A 189 20.43 -51.00 -5.32
N LEU A 190 20.20 -49.83 -5.89
CA LEU A 190 19.75 -48.67 -5.14
C LEU A 190 18.31 -48.86 -4.64
N PRO A 191 17.99 -48.49 -3.39
CA PRO A 191 16.62 -48.45 -2.90
C PRO A 191 15.77 -47.51 -3.78
N TRP A 192 14.49 -47.83 -3.91
CA TRP A 192 13.58 -47.10 -4.81
C TRP A 192 13.51 -45.59 -4.55
N MET A 193 13.58 -45.16 -3.27
CA MET A 193 13.64 -43.73 -2.89
C MET A 193 14.90 -43.03 -3.40
N THR A 194 16.06 -43.67 -3.27
CA THR A 194 17.34 -43.14 -3.74
C THR A 194 17.37 -43.08 -5.27
N LYS A 195 16.76 -44.12 -5.94
CA LYS A 195 16.63 -44.15 -7.38
C LYS A 195 15.74 -43.00 -7.90
N GLY A 196 14.64 -42.66 -7.19
CA GLY A 196 13.81 -41.50 -7.50
C GLY A 196 14.54 -40.18 -7.36
N LEU A 197 15.30 -39.99 -6.28
CA LEU A 197 16.12 -38.80 -6.08
C LEU A 197 17.22 -38.67 -7.13
N PHE A 198 17.78 -39.78 -7.58
CA PHE A 198 18.79 -39.82 -8.63
C PHE A 198 18.22 -39.38 -9.99
N VAL A 199 17.03 -39.91 -10.37
CA VAL A 199 16.33 -39.51 -11.60
C VAL A 199 16.00 -37.99 -11.56
N LEU A 200 15.57 -37.48 -10.40
CA LEU A 200 15.38 -36.04 -10.22
C LEU A 200 16.69 -35.26 -10.38
N GLY A 201 17.78 -35.77 -9.80
CA GLY A 201 19.08 -35.11 -9.87
C GLY A 201 19.67 -35.06 -11.28
N THR A 202 19.56 -36.14 -12.04
CA THR A 202 19.98 -36.17 -13.45
C THR A 202 19.12 -35.23 -14.29
N SER A 203 17.81 -35.27 -14.12
CA SER A 203 16.87 -34.39 -14.81
C SER A 203 17.14 -32.90 -14.52
N LEU A 204 17.44 -32.54 -13.26
CA LEU A 204 17.82 -31.18 -12.90
C LEU A 204 19.14 -30.71 -13.53
N ARG A 205 20.09 -31.65 -13.64
CA ARG A 205 21.41 -31.36 -14.22
C ARG A 205 21.35 -31.19 -15.73
N GLU A 206 20.50 -32.00 -16.39
CA GLU A 206 20.29 -31.92 -17.85
C GLU A 206 19.43 -30.69 -18.23
N HIS A 207 18.49 -30.34 -17.37
CA HIS A 207 17.50 -29.28 -17.64
C HIS A 207 17.39 -28.23 -16.50
N PRO A 208 18.46 -27.48 -16.18
CA PRO A 208 18.43 -26.51 -15.08
C PRO A 208 17.36 -25.42 -15.28
N LEU A 209 17.02 -25.10 -16.53
CA LEU A 209 15.99 -24.11 -16.86
C LEU A 209 14.59 -24.55 -16.44
N ILE A 210 14.30 -25.88 -16.44
CA ILE A 210 13.01 -26.42 -15.99
C ILE A 210 12.85 -26.17 -14.49
N TYR A 211 13.91 -26.35 -13.70
CA TYR A 211 13.88 -26.09 -12.26
C TYR A 211 13.62 -24.60 -11.95
N VAL A 212 14.34 -23.71 -12.63
CA VAL A 212 14.12 -22.27 -12.51
C VAL A 212 12.70 -21.90 -12.96
N GLY A 213 12.22 -22.50 -14.05
CA GLY A 213 10.87 -22.29 -14.56
C GLY A 213 9.79 -22.72 -13.57
N ILE A 214 9.92 -23.89 -12.95
CA ILE A 214 8.98 -24.36 -11.92
C ILE A 214 8.94 -23.39 -10.74
N HIS A 215 10.09 -22.93 -10.24
CA HIS A 215 10.16 -21.96 -9.14
C HIS A 215 9.55 -20.62 -9.54
N ALA A 216 9.83 -20.13 -10.73
CA ALA A 216 9.24 -18.89 -11.25
C ALA A 216 7.71 -19.01 -11.37
N VAL A 217 7.20 -20.14 -11.85
CA VAL A 217 5.75 -20.40 -11.92
C VAL A 217 5.13 -20.45 -10.53
N VAL A 218 5.74 -21.16 -9.58
CA VAL A 218 5.23 -21.26 -8.20
C VAL A 218 5.22 -19.88 -7.54
N ILE A 219 6.30 -19.11 -7.65
CA ILE A 219 6.36 -17.74 -7.13
C ILE A 219 5.34 -16.84 -7.84
N GLY A 220 5.22 -16.94 -9.16
CA GLY A 220 4.24 -16.19 -9.94
C GLY A 220 2.79 -16.51 -9.55
N LEU A 221 2.47 -17.80 -9.33
CA LEU A 221 1.15 -18.24 -8.84
C LEU A 221 0.87 -17.72 -7.43
N LEU A 222 1.86 -17.73 -6.54
CA LEU A 222 1.72 -17.18 -5.20
C LEU A 222 1.44 -15.66 -5.26
N ILE A 223 2.24 -14.91 -6.03
CA ILE A 223 2.02 -13.46 -6.21
C ILE A 223 0.65 -13.18 -6.83
N TYR A 224 0.25 -13.96 -7.84
CA TYR A 224 -1.07 -13.85 -8.47
C TYR A 224 -2.19 -14.14 -7.48
N ALA A 225 -2.07 -15.22 -6.68
CA ALA A 225 -3.05 -15.58 -5.66
C ALA A 225 -3.23 -14.46 -4.62
N PHE A 226 -2.14 -13.83 -4.18
CA PHE A 226 -2.21 -12.71 -3.24
C PHE A 226 -2.74 -11.42 -3.86
N LYS A 227 -2.59 -11.22 -5.17
CA LYS A 227 -3.15 -10.05 -5.87
C LYS A 227 -4.63 -10.16 -6.18
N GLN A 228 -5.16 -11.37 -6.32
CA GLN A 228 -6.54 -11.59 -6.75
C GLN A 228 -7.50 -11.40 -5.57
N SER A 229 -8.38 -10.40 -5.67
CA SER A 229 -9.36 -10.05 -4.63
C SER A 229 -10.28 -11.21 -4.23
N ALA A 230 -10.66 -12.09 -5.18
CA ALA A 230 -11.51 -13.24 -4.92
C ALA A 230 -10.82 -14.33 -4.08
N ILE A 231 -9.52 -14.55 -4.28
CA ILE A 231 -8.73 -15.51 -3.49
C ILE A 231 -8.48 -14.92 -2.10
N ARG A 232 -8.16 -13.63 -2.04
CA ARG A 232 -7.98 -12.87 -0.80
C ARG A 232 -9.25 -12.91 0.05
N TYR A 233 -10.43 -12.66 -0.54
CA TYR A 233 -11.72 -12.76 0.15
C TYR A 233 -12.01 -14.17 0.70
N ARG A 234 -11.71 -15.24 -0.07
CA ARG A 234 -11.89 -16.63 0.39
C ARG A 234 -10.91 -16.99 1.51
N PHE A 235 -9.68 -16.49 1.42
CA PHE A 235 -8.66 -16.69 2.44
C PHE A 235 -9.01 -15.93 3.73
N ASP A 236 -9.42 -14.68 3.60
CA ASP A 236 -9.89 -13.85 4.71
C ASP A 236 -11.14 -14.46 5.37
N ARG A 237 -12.07 -15.00 4.59
CA ARG A 237 -13.25 -15.69 5.10
C ARG A 237 -12.89 -16.98 5.87
N ARG A 238 -11.92 -17.77 5.38
CA ARG A 238 -11.45 -18.96 6.10
C ARG A 238 -10.65 -18.60 7.33
N LEU A 239 -9.80 -17.59 7.26
CA LEU A 239 -9.10 -17.06 8.43
C LEU A 239 -10.09 -16.51 9.47
N TRP A 240 -11.15 -15.85 9.03
CA TRP A 240 -12.24 -15.40 9.89
C TRP A 240 -12.95 -16.57 10.59
N GLN A 241 -13.25 -17.65 9.88
CA GLN A 241 -13.84 -18.86 10.46
C GLN A 241 -12.90 -19.53 11.48
N LEU A 242 -11.60 -19.57 11.21
CA LEU A 242 -10.57 -20.07 12.13
C LEU A 242 -10.37 -19.11 13.31
N ALA A 243 -10.45 -17.81 13.07
CA ALA A 243 -10.34 -16.79 14.11
C ALA A 243 -11.50 -16.85 15.11
N GLN A 244 -12.71 -17.20 14.68
CA GLN A 244 -13.86 -17.38 15.58
C GLN A 244 -13.65 -18.50 16.60
N HIS A 245 -12.79 -19.49 16.31
CA HIS A 245 -12.43 -20.56 17.23
C HIS A 245 -11.23 -20.21 18.13
N ASN A 246 -10.54 -19.09 17.87
CA ASN A 246 -9.36 -18.67 18.61
C ASN A 246 -9.65 -17.36 19.37
N THR A 247 -9.85 -17.47 20.67
CA THR A 247 -10.17 -16.35 21.58
C THR A 247 -9.20 -15.18 21.46
N PHE A 248 -7.93 -15.45 21.16
CA PHE A 248 -6.91 -14.40 21.01
C PHE A 248 -7.13 -13.53 19.75
N LEU A 249 -7.43 -14.14 18.62
CA LEU A 249 -7.68 -13.41 17.36
C LEU A 249 -9.01 -12.64 17.42
N THR A 250 -10.01 -13.23 18.05
CA THR A 250 -11.32 -12.60 18.30
C THR A 250 -11.18 -11.36 19.18
N SER A 251 -10.41 -11.43 20.25
CA SER A 251 -10.22 -10.29 21.17
C SER A 251 -9.52 -9.11 20.47
N LEU A 252 -8.52 -9.36 19.63
CA LEU A 252 -7.84 -8.31 18.87
C LEU A 252 -8.78 -7.59 17.89
N TYR A 253 -9.70 -8.35 17.27
CA TYR A 253 -10.65 -7.79 16.31
C TYR A 253 -11.71 -6.94 17.01
N TYR A 254 -12.30 -7.46 18.11
CA TYR A 254 -13.29 -6.72 18.90
C TYR A 254 -12.69 -5.49 19.58
N THR A 255 -11.45 -5.54 20.03
CA THR A 255 -10.78 -4.38 20.62
C THR A 255 -10.71 -3.20 19.64
N ASN A 256 -10.39 -3.46 18.38
CA ASN A 256 -10.35 -2.40 17.37
C ASN A 256 -11.75 -1.83 17.06
N ILE A 257 -12.76 -2.68 16.94
CA ILE A 257 -14.14 -2.25 16.68
C ILE A 257 -14.68 -1.45 17.87
N LEU A 258 -14.53 -1.97 19.08
CA LEU A 258 -14.99 -1.29 20.30
C LEU A 258 -14.29 0.05 20.52
N HIS A 259 -13.02 0.15 20.13
CA HIS A 259 -12.27 1.39 20.24
C HIS A 259 -12.76 2.47 19.25
N ILE A 260 -13.10 2.07 18.02
CA ILE A 260 -13.73 2.96 17.04
C ILE A 260 -15.14 3.38 17.50
N TRP A 261 -15.90 2.44 18.07
CA TRP A 261 -17.23 2.73 18.62
C TRP A 261 -17.16 3.68 19.83
N ALA A 262 -16.21 3.46 20.74
CA ALA A 262 -16.02 4.35 21.89
C ALA A 262 -15.75 5.79 21.45
N LEU A 263 -14.92 5.97 20.41
CA LEU A 263 -14.62 7.32 19.87
C LEU A 263 -15.83 7.96 19.20
N LEU A 264 -16.60 7.19 18.43
CA LEU A 264 -17.82 7.71 17.80
C LEU A 264 -18.85 8.12 18.85
N LEU A 265 -18.92 7.40 19.96
CA LEU A 265 -19.82 7.75 21.08
C LEU A 265 -19.31 8.93 21.91
N ASP A 266 -17.99 9.08 22.02
CA ASP A 266 -17.37 10.21 22.78
C ASP A 266 -17.41 11.51 21.97
N SER A 267 -17.52 11.42 20.65
CA SER A 267 -17.59 12.56 19.73
C SER A 267 -19.01 13.06 19.45
N GLY A 268 -20.04 12.42 19.95
CA GLY A 268 -21.39 12.85 19.67
C GLY A 268 -22.51 12.29 20.34
#